data_4a5635a7e85d8cec96925201c3ab1b14
#
_entry.id   4a5635a7e85d8cec96925201c3ab1b14
#
_cell.length_a   1.000
_cell.length_b   1.000
_cell.length_c   1.000
_cell.angle_alpha   90.00
_cell.angle_beta   90.00
_cell.angle_gamma   90.00
#
_symmetry.space_group_name_H-M   'P 1'
#
loop_
_entity.id
_entity.type
_entity.pdbx_description
1 polymer ?
#
loop_
_entity_poly.entity_id
_entity_poly.type
_entity_poly.pdbx_seq_one_letter_code
_entity_poly.pdbx_strand_id
1 'polypeptide(L)'
;MAGASTGLHSAGDRLASARDRFLASLPVDRAEVREPILASWWRSREWNVAADRLRLAYLRTPDLESSLARAAEPVLRHLHDQLDGQPISIVLTDSAGLVLLRYTGDHDLERHLDAIMLAPGFSYAEDIVGTNGIGTALESGGPAHVFGHEHYAERLEGMACAGVPIRDPVSGKTVGVIDLTCWRRDADPLMISLVQSTAGQINQALGEVSNSRDLRLLQEYTRACRHTGGIVLALGQDVVMLNDHARNALSPVDQAVLISQATEALGRPPASGAVTVDLPSGTVARMFCRPVEQGRLPDGVVHVKLISAADPMAEVPAPRAPMSLPGLVGHGAAWRRACRA
;
A
#
# COMPACT_ATOMS: atom_id res chain seq x y z
N MET A 1 -44.68 7.42 21.30
CA MET A 1 -43.38 7.01 20.77
C MET A 1 -42.30 6.83 21.87
N ALA A 2 -42.58 6.07 22.95
CA ALA A 2 -41.66 5.90 24.08
C ALA A 2 -41.15 4.44 24.25
N GLY A 3 -41.41 3.57 23.29
CA GLY A 3 -41.08 2.13 23.42
C GLY A 3 -39.76 1.70 22.79
N ALA A 4 -39.15 2.51 21.89
CA ALA A 4 -37.94 2.13 21.17
C ALA A 4 -36.66 2.45 21.97
N SER A 5 -36.68 3.43 22.85
CA SER A 5 -35.50 3.88 23.62
C SER A 5 -35.11 2.91 24.75
N THR A 6 -36.08 2.24 25.36
CA THR A 6 -35.86 1.31 26.50
C THR A 6 -35.23 -0.02 26.06
N GLY A 7 -35.47 -0.45 24.83
CA GLY A 7 -34.91 -1.71 24.30
C GLY A 7 -33.42 -1.60 23.94
N LEU A 8 -32.99 -0.46 23.47
CA LEU A 8 -31.58 -0.20 23.08
C LEU A 8 -30.67 -0.07 24.32
N HIS A 9 -31.14 0.54 25.41
CA HIS A 9 -30.36 0.62 26.66
C HIS A 9 -30.15 -0.77 27.28
N SER A 10 -31.18 -1.61 27.31
CA SER A 10 -31.07 -2.98 27.87
C SER A 10 -30.17 -3.90 27.01
N ALA A 11 -30.09 -3.69 25.71
CA ALA A 11 -29.21 -4.46 24.84
C ALA A 11 -27.74 -4.03 25.01
N GLY A 12 -27.48 -2.71 25.13
CA GLY A 12 -26.16 -2.16 25.40
C GLY A 12 -25.59 -2.63 26.75
N ASP A 13 -26.41 -2.66 27.80
CA ASP A 13 -26.00 -3.10 29.14
C ASP A 13 -25.68 -4.60 29.16
N ARG A 14 -26.39 -5.43 28.39
CA ARG A 14 -26.12 -6.88 28.27
C ARG A 14 -24.80 -7.13 27.56
N LEU A 15 -24.51 -6.38 26.47
CA LEU A 15 -23.28 -6.52 25.74
C LEU A 15 -22.07 -6.03 26.57
N ALA A 16 -22.19 -4.93 27.31
CA ALA A 16 -21.20 -4.49 28.28
C ALA A 16 -20.87 -5.58 29.31
N SER A 17 -21.90 -6.16 29.91
CA SER A 17 -21.77 -7.25 30.87
C SER A 17 -21.14 -8.51 30.26
N ALA A 18 -21.48 -8.83 29.02
CA ALA A 18 -20.87 -9.96 28.29
C ALA A 18 -19.38 -9.72 28.04
N ARG A 19 -19.02 -8.50 27.67
CA ARG A 19 -17.61 -8.10 27.47
C ARG A 19 -16.82 -8.18 28.79
N ASP A 20 -17.36 -7.66 29.89
CA ASP A 20 -16.70 -7.72 31.20
C ASP A 20 -16.45 -9.16 31.64
N ARG A 21 -17.45 -10.04 31.45
CA ARG A 21 -17.29 -11.48 31.71
C ARG A 21 -16.19 -12.08 30.80
N PHE A 22 -16.18 -11.73 29.50
CA PHE A 22 -15.16 -12.22 28.60
C PHE A 22 -13.76 -11.82 29.06
N LEU A 23 -13.55 -10.54 29.40
CA LEU A 23 -12.26 -10.02 29.88
C LEU A 23 -11.84 -10.66 31.20
N ALA A 24 -12.80 -10.97 32.08
CA ALA A 24 -12.56 -11.69 33.31
C ALA A 24 -12.39 -13.22 33.13
N SER A 25 -12.34 -13.73 31.90
CA SER A 25 -12.26 -15.16 31.56
C SER A 25 -13.43 -15.99 32.09
N LEU A 26 -14.57 -15.35 32.27
CA LEU A 26 -15.83 -16.01 32.65
C LEU A 26 -16.61 -16.45 31.40
N PRO A 27 -17.53 -17.41 31.52
CA PRO A 27 -18.37 -17.85 30.41
C PRO A 27 -19.23 -16.72 29.84
N VAL A 28 -19.27 -16.65 28.50
CA VAL A 28 -20.12 -15.72 27.75
C VAL A 28 -21.11 -16.54 26.93
N ASP A 29 -22.38 -16.16 26.98
CA ASP A 29 -23.38 -16.76 26.11
C ASP A 29 -23.19 -16.24 24.67
N ARG A 30 -23.04 -17.16 23.71
CA ARG A 30 -22.90 -16.85 22.29
C ARG A 30 -24.08 -16.08 21.71
N ALA A 31 -25.26 -16.15 22.35
CA ALA A 31 -26.44 -15.39 21.95
C ALA A 31 -26.38 -13.90 22.33
N GLU A 32 -25.46 -13.51 23.23
CA GLU A 32 -25.30 -12.12 23.68
C GLU A 32 -24.36 -11.30 22.81
N VAL A 33 -23.48 -11.95 22.01
CA VAL A 33 -22.43 -11.31 21.20
C VAL A 33 -22.48 -11.87 19.80
N ARG A 34 -22.43 -10.98 18.80
CA ARG A 34 -22.38 -11.40 17.39
C ARG A 34 -21.14 -12.26 17.13
N GLU A 35 -21.30 -13.33 16.35
CA GLU A 35 -20.23 -14.30 16.10
C GLU A 35 -18.91 -13.65 15.58
N PRO A 36 -18.92 -12.69 14.62
CA PRO A 36 -17.69 -12.05 14.16
C PRO A 36 -16.98 -11.27 15.28
N ILE A 37 -17.75 -10.64 16.18
CA ILE A 37 -17.20 -9.88 17.32
C ILE A 37 -16.60 -10.83 18.35
N LEU A 38 -17.30 -11.90 18.70
CA LEU A 38 -16.77 -12.88 19.63
C LEU A 38 -15.50 -13.54 19.11
N ALA A 39 -15.42 -13.86 17.82
CA ALA A 39 -14.22 -14.38 17.18
C ALA A 39 -13.05 -13.37 17.26
N SER A 40 -13.35 -12.09 17.04
CA SER A 40 -12.36 -11.02 17.15
C SER A 40 -11.88 -10.82 18.60
N TRP A 41 -12.78 -10.90 19.60
CA TRP A 41 -12.40 -10.87 21.02
C TRP A 41 -11.45 -12.03 21.38
N TRP A 42 -11.69 -13.22 20.84
CA TRP A 42 -10.79 -14.36 21.05
C TRP A 42 -9.42 -14.13 20.46
N ARG A 43 -9.30 -13.64 19.23
CA ARG A 43 -8.01 -13.29 18.63
C ARG A 43 -7.29 -12.20 19.44
N SER A 44 -8.00 -11.13 19.82
CA SER A 44 -7.44 -10.04 20.65
C SER A 44 -6.86 -10.57 21.96
N ARG A 45 -7.53 -11.54 22.59
CA ARG A 45 -7.05 -12.18 23.82
C ARG A 45 -5.83 -13.08 23.57
N GLU A 46 -5.82 -13.86 22.48
CA GLU A 46 -4.68 -14.70 22.09
C GLU A 46 -3.43 -13.85 21.83
N TRP A 47 -3.59 -12.68 21.25
CA TRP A 47 -2.49 -11.72 21.03
C TRP A 47 -2.14 -10.90 22.26
N ASN A 48 -2.79 -11.14 23.41
CA ASN A 48 -2.58 -10.43 24.67
C ASN A 48 -2.77 -8.91 24.54
N VAL A 49 -3.74 -8.47 23.74
CA VAL A 49 -4.10 -7.07 23.63
C VAL A 49 -4.66 -6.58 24.97
N ALA A 50 -4.17 -5.44 25.46
CA ALA A 50 -4.66 -4.85 26.70
C ALA A 50 -5.98 -4.10 26.46
N ALA A 51 -7.06 -4.52 27.12
CA ALA A 51 -8.37 -3.88 26.99
C ALA A 51 -8.45 -2.52 27.72
N ASP A 52 -7.76 -2.42 28.86
CA ASP A 52 -7.75 -1.25 29.75
C ASP A 52 -6.81 -0.13 29.31
N ARG A 53 -5.91 -0.41 28.36
CA ARG A 53 -4.85 0.51 27.95
C ARG A 53 -4.71 0.55 26.45
N LEU A 54 -4.91 1.71 25.86
CA LEU A 54 -4.61 1.99 24.47
C LEU A 54 -3.31 2.82 24.41
N ARG A 55 -2.19 2.17 24.13
CA ARG A 55 -0.88 2.80 23.97
C ARG A 55 -0.31 2.42 22.62
N LEU A 56 -0.46 3.31 21.66
CA LEU A 56 0.06 3.11 20.30
C LEU A 56 1.40 3.83 20.15
N ALA A 57 2.34 3.18 19.50
CA ALA A 57 3.56 3.82 19.05
C ALA A 57 3.35 4.42 17.67
N TYR A 58 3.93 5.58 17.42
CA TYR A 58 4.08 6.07 16.06
C TYR A 58 5.04 5.14 15.31
N LEU A 59 4.56 4.50 14.26
CA LEU A 59 5.35 3.49 13.56
C LEU A 59 6.23 4.08 12.46
N ARG A 60 5.62 4.88 11.59
CA ARG A 60 6.30 5.50 10.44
C ARG A 60 5.46 6.60 9.82
N THR A 61 6.10 7.46 9.05
CA THR A 61 5.41 8.41 8.18
C THR A 61 4.64 7.64 7.10
N PRO A 62 3.33 7.93 6.89
CA PRO A 62 2.53 7.31 5.85
C PRO A 62 3.10 7.53 4.45
N ASP A 63 3.03 6.51 3.60
CA ASP A 63 3.37 6.62 2.19
C ASP A 63 2.16 7.09 1.38
N LEU A 64 2.08 8.41 1.19
CA LEU A 64 1.00 9.04 0.43
C LEU A 64 1.20 8.94 -1.10
N GLU A 65 2.38 8.52 -1.55
CA GLU A 65 2.68 8.27 -2.96
C GLU A 65 2.29 6.84 -3.40
N SER A 66 1.85 5.99 -2.47
CA SER A 66 1.35 4.66 -2.79
C SER A 66 0.16 4.71 -3.75
N SER A 67 0.00 3.68 -4.58
CA SER A 67 -1.13 3.58 -5.53
C SER A 67 -2.48 3.68 -4.82
N LEU A 68 -2.59 3.09 -3.62
CA LEU A 68 -3.80 3.16 -2.80
C LEU A 68 -4.10 4.60 -2.36
N ALA A 69 -3.14 5.29 -1.75
CA ALA A 69 -3.35 6.64 -1.24
C ALA A 69 -3.72 7.61 -2.38
N ARG A 70 -3.00 7.54 -3.50
CA ARG A 70 -3.26 8.38 -4.69
C ARG A 70 -4.61 8.12 -5.33
N ALA A 71 -5.05 6.86 -5.41
CA ALA A 71 -6.36 6.51 -5.96
C ALA A 71 -7.50 6.89 -5.01
N ALA A 72 -7.28 6.73 -3.70
CA ALA A 72 -8.30 6.98 -2.69
C ALA A 72 -8.48 8.47 -2.38
N GLU A 73 -7.42 9.29 -2.40
CA GLU A 73 -7.47 10.68 -1.96
C GLU A 73 -8.59 11.51 -2.61
N PRO A 74 -8.79 11.50 -3.95
CA PRO A 74 -9.87 12.27 -4.57
C PRO A 74 -11.26 11.81 -4.12
N VAL A 75 -11.44 10.48 -3.93
CA VAL A 75 -12.71 9.89 -3.48
C VAL A 75 -13.00 10.28 -2.05
N LEU A 76 -11.99 10.21 -1.17
CA LEU A 76 -12.14 10.56 0.25
C LEU A 76 -12.39 12.05 0.44
N ARG A 77 -11.72 12.90 -0.32
CA ARG A 77 -11.93 14.33 -0.29
C ARG A 77 -13.36 14.70 -0.72
N HIS A 78 -13.84 14.10 -1.79
CA HIS A 78 -15.21 14.29 -2.25
C HIS A 78 -16.23 13.83 -1.19
N LEU A 79 -16.01 12.66 -0.57
CA LEU A 79 -16.85 12.19 0.54
C LEU A 79 -16.80 13.13 1.74
N HIS A 80 -15.61 13.64 2.10
CA HIS A 80 -15.45 14.61 3.18
C HIS A 80 -16.26 15.88 2.93
N ASP A 81 -16.18 16.43 1.70
CA ASP A 81 -16.94 17.63 1.31
C ASP A 81 -18.47 17.40 1.40
N GLN A 82 -18.93 16.18 1.13
CA GLN A 82 -20.35 15.79 1.26
C GLN A 82 -20.78 15.63 2.72
N LEU A 83 -19.86 15.26 3.62
CA LEU A 83 -20.10 15.05 5.04
C LEU A 83 -19.66 16.24 5.90
N ASP A 84 -19.42 17.40 5.29
CA ASP A 84 -18.97 18.59 6.01
C ASP A 84 -19.91 18.93 7.19
N GLY A 85 -19.31 19.19 8.36
CA GLY A 85 -20.03 19.45 9.61
C GLY A 85 -20.73 18.24 10.24
N GLN A 86 -20.62 17.02 9.66
CA GLN A 86 -21.12 15.81 10.29
C GLN A 86 -20.07 15.25 11.26
N PRO A 87 -20.49 14.67 12.42
CA PRO A 87 -19.56 14.08 13.39
C PRO A 87 -19.07 12.71 12.93
N ILE A 88 -18.52 12.63 11.72
CA ILE A 88 -18.00 11.43 11.09
C ILE A 88 -16.56 11.68 10.67
N SER A 89 -15.69 10.72 10.94
CA SER A 89 -14.31 10.66 10.45
C SER A 89 -14.17 9.57 9.39
N ILE A 90 -13.47 9.89 8.32
CA ILE A 90 -13.10 8.99 7.24
C ILE A 90 -11.64 8.62 7.43
N VAL A 91 -11.33 7.34 7.53
CA VAL A 91 -9.98 6.84 7.77
C VAL A 91 -9.59 5.87 6.66
N LEU A 92 -8.42 6.07 6.08
CA LEU A 92 -7.79 5.12 5.15
C LEU A 92 -6.57 4.51 5.79
N THR A 93 -6.43 3.20 5.70
CA THR A 93 -5.24 2.48 6.18
C THR A 93 -4.58 1.67 5.06
N ASP A 94 -3.33 1.25 5.29
CA ASP A 94 -2.70 0.21 4.49
C ASP A 94 -3.14 -1.20 4.95
N SER A 95 -2.59 -2.24 4.30
CA SER A 95 -2.87 -3.64 4.63
C SER A 95 -2.35 -4.10 6.00
N ALA A 96 -1.52 -3.31 6.68
CA ALA A 96 -1.05 -3.53 8.04
C ALA A 96 -1.86 -2.71 9.08
N GLY A 97 -2.96 -2.08 8.66
CA GLY A 97 -3.79 -1.25 9.52
C GLY A 97 -3.16 0.10 9.89
N LEU A 98 -2.04 0.49 9.27
CA LEU A 98 -1.42 1.80 9.46
C LEU A 98 -2.29 2.89 8.83
N VAL A 99 -2.70 3.86 9.61
CA VAL A 99 -3.48 5.01 9.11
C VAL A 99 -2.64 5.83 8.14
N LEU A 100 -3.13 5.96 6.91
CA LEU A 100 -2.53 6.76 5.85
C LEU A 100 -3.12 8.16 5.81
N LEU A 101 -4.45 8.25 5.79
CA LEU A 101 -5.22 9.50 5.70
C LEU A 101 -6.36 9.47 6.71
N ARG A 102 -6.70 10.64 7.24
CA ARG A 102 -7.90 10.88 8.06
C ARG A 102 -8.51 12.22 7.70
N TYR A 103 -9.81 12.24 7.45
CA TYR A 103 -10.61 13.46 7.27
C TYR A 103 -11.72 13.46 8.30
N THR A 104 -11.88 14.54 9.04
CA THR A 104 -12.88 14.66 10.11
C THR A 104 -13.57 16.02 9.97
N GLY A 105 -14.91 16.01 9.88
CA GLY A 105 -15.72 17.22 9.73
C GLY A 105 -16.06 17.92 11.05
N ASP A 106 -15.90 17.23 12.18
CA ASP A 106 -16.26 17.72 13.53
C ASP A 106 -15.02 17.84 14.41
N HIS A 107 -14.82 19.01 15.02
CA HIS A 107 -13.63 19.31 15.81
C HIS A 107 -13.57 18.57 17.15
N ASP A 108 -14.71 18.29 17.77
CA ASP A 108 -14.73 17.55 19.05
C ASP A 108 -14.39 16.08 18.80
N LEU A 109 -14.91 15.49 17.71
CA LEU A 109 -14.55 14.18 17.26
C LEU A 109 -13.05 14.12 16.91
N GLU A 110 -12.54 15.10 16.16
CA GLU A 110 -11.12 15.17 15.78
C GLU A 110 -10.21 15.11 17.01
N ARG A 111 -10.47 15.95 18.02
CA ARG A 111 -9.69 15.97 19.27
C ARG A 111 -9.74 14.64 20.01
N HIS A 112 -10.91 13.98 20.00
CA HIS A 112 -11.04 12.68 20.62
C HIS A 112 -10.23 11.61 19.88
N LEU A 113 -10.30 11.59 18.54
CA LEU A 113 -9.53 10.67 17.71
C LEU A 113 -8.01 10.86 17.87
N ASP A 114 -7.56 12.10 18.04
CA ASP A 114 -6.16 12.40 18.39
C ASP A 114 -5.78 11.82 19.77
N ALA A 115 -6.65 11.95 20.76
CA ALA A 115 -6.42 11.44 22.10
C ALA A 115 -6.35 9.89 22.16
N ILE A 116 -7.01 9.21 21.25
CA ILE A 116 -6.92 7.74 21.09
C ILE A 116 -5.92 7.34 19.99
N MET A 117 -5.17 8.30 19.43
CA MET A 117 -4.14 8.06 18.39
C MET A 117 -4.68 7.40 17.11
N LEU A 118 -5.96 7.59 16.76
CA LEU A 118 -6.49 7.22 15.46
C LEU A 118 -6.08 8.32 14.45
N ALA A 119 -4.79 8.35 14.13
CA ALA A 119 -4.15 9.40 13.36
C ALA A 119 -3.09 8.81 12.39
N PRO A 120 -2.73 9.53 11.33
CA PRO A 120 -1.72 9.07 10.38
C PRO A 120 -0.40 8.66 11.05
N GLY A 121 0.12 7.50 10.67
CA GLY A 121 1.36 6.93 11.21
C GLY A 121 1.18 5.98 12.39
N PHE A 122 -0.03 5.82 12.92
CA PHE A 122 -0.38 4.82 13.94
C PHE A 122 -1.13 3.64 13.30
N SER A 123 -0.99 2.44 13.88
CA SER A 123 -1.70 1.25 13.39
C SER A 123 -2.88 0.90 14.28
N TYR A 124 -3.99 0.58 13.63
CA TYR A 124 -5.22 0.06 14.22
C TYR A 124 -5.48 -1.39 13.84
N ALA A 125 -4.40 -2.14 13.58
CA ALA A 125 -4.49 -3.59 13.40
C ALA A 125 -5.07 -4.27 14.64
N GLU A 126 -5.76 -5.40 14.45
CA GLU A 126 -6.48 -6.08 15.54
C GLU A 126 -5.54 -6.66 16.60
N ASP A 127 -4.33 -7.05 16.24
CA ASP A 127 -3.29 -7.52 17.16
C ASP A 127 -2.69 -6.41 18.05
N ILE A 128 -2.95 -5.14 17.72
CA ILE A 128 -2.47 -3.96 18.45
C ILE A 128 -3.60 -3.34 19.30
N VAL A 129 -4.79 -3.14 18.72
CA VAL A 129 -5.89 -2.40 19.32
C VAL A 129 -7.01 -3.33 19.81
N GLY A 130 -7.03 -4.57 19.33
CA GLY A 130 -8.15 -5.48 19.49
C GLY A 130 -9.28 -5.16 18.52
N THR A 131 -10.47 -5.68 18.81
CA THR A 131 -11.65 -5.51 17.96
C THR A 131 -11.95 -4.05 17.67
N ASN A 132 -11.88 -3.64 16.40
CA ASN A 132 -12.22 -2.33 15.88
C ASN A 132 -12.61 -2.44 14.39
N GLY A 133 -13.18 -1.40 13.78
CA GLY A 133 -13.63 -1.44 12.40
C GLY A 133 -12.54 -1.79 11.39
N ILE A 134 -11.34 -1.23 11.57
CA ILE A 134 -10.19 -1.42 10.68
C ILE A 134 -9.62 -2.83 10.82
N GLY A 135 -9.16 -3.18 12.02
CA GLY A 135 -8.48 -4.44 12.28
C GLY A 135 -9.36 -5.65 12.01
N THR A 136 -10.64 -5.59 12.44
CA THR A 136 -11.59 -6.68 12.21
C THR A 136 -11.93 -6.86 10.73
N ALA A 137 -11.98 -5.75 9.94
CA ALA A 137 -12.15 -5.84 8.49
C ALA A 137 -10.94 -6.47 7.79
N LEU A 138 -9.72 -6.18 8.26
CA LEU A 138 -8.49 -6.80 7.74
C LEU A 138 -8.48 -8.31 8.02
N GLU A 139 -8.74 -8.71 9.25
CA GLU A 139 -8.69 -10.11 9.68
C GLU A 139 -9.81 -10.96 9.06
N SER A 140 -11.02 -10.43 8.96
CA SER A 140 -12.15 -11.14 8.34
C SER A 140 -12.09 -11.15 6.81
N GLY A 141 -11.33 -10.23 6.22
CA GLY A 141 -11.31 -10.01 4.78
C GLY A 141 -12.63 -9.51 4.20
N GLY A 142 -13.54 -8.99 5.03
CA GLY A 142 -14.86 -8.51 4.67
C GLY A 142 -15.28 -7.25 5.44
N PRO A 143 -16.45 -6.67 5.12
CA PRO A 143 -16.97 -5.54 5.87
C PRO A 143 -17.13 -5.86 7.36
N ALA A 144 -16.66 -4.97 8.23
CA ALA A 144 -16.78 -5.07 9.67
C ALA A 144 -17.49 -3.84 10.22
N HIS A 145 -18.45 -4.09 11.12
CA HIS A 145 -19.13 -3.04 11.88
C HIS A 145 -18.95 -3.33 13.36
N VAL A 146 -18.37 -2.39 14.09
CA VAL A 146 -18.04 -2.51 15.51
C VAL A 146 -18.67 -1.34 16.26
N PHE A 147 -19.51 -1.62 17.23
CA PHE A 147 -20.34 -0.64 17.86
C PHE A 147 -20.21 -0.69 19.40
N GLY A 148 -19.82 0.41 20.01
CA GLY A 148 -19.80 0.56 21.46
C GLY A 148 -18.97 -0.52 22.16
N HIS A 149 -19.60 -1.28 23.05
CA HIS A 149 -18.96 -2.35 23.83
C HIS A 149 -18.56 -3.59 23.01
N GLU A 150 -18.77 -3.59 21.69
CA GLU A 150 -18.17 -4.59 20.80
C GLU A 150 -16.66 -4.36 20.62
N HIS A 151 -16.20 -3.12 20.79
CA HIS A 151 -14.77 -2.82 20.81
C HIS A 151 -14.08 -3.56 21.98
N TYR A 152 -12.90 -4.10 21.69
CA TYR A 152 -12.11 -4.76 22.73
C TYR A 152 -11.52 -3.77 23.73
N ALA A 153 -10.96 -2.65 23.23
CA ALA A 153 -10.38 -1.59 24.05
C ALA A 153 -11.48 -0.69 24.66
N GLU A 154 -11.42 -0.47 25.99
CA GLU A 154 -12.38 0.38 26.74
C GLU A 154 -12.47 1.80 26.19
N ARG A 155 -11.34 2.37 25.77
CA ARG A 155 -11.32 3.72 25.22
C ARG A 155 -12.10 3.91 23.91
N LEU A 156 -12.50 2.82 23.27
CA LEU A 156 -13.30 2.83 22.03
C LEU A 156 -14.79 2.60 22.26
N GLU A 157 -15.25 2.38 23.50
CA GLU A 157 -16.66 2.11 23.81
C GLU A 157 -17.61 3.25 23.43
N GLY A 158 -17.11 4.48 23.38
CA GLY A 158 -17.86 5.64 22.91
C GLY A 158 -18.02 5.75 21.40
N MET A 159 -17.40 4.84 20.63
CA MET A 159 -17.29 4.92 19.17
C MET A 159 -18.18 3.90 18.46
N ALA A 160 -18.45 4.18 17.20
CA ALA A 160 -18.99 3.25 16.21
C ALA A 160 -18.13 3.33 14.95
N CYS A 161 -17.70 2.18 14.46
CA CYS A 161 -16.80 2.04 13.32
C CYS A 161 -17.42 1.13 12.25
N ALA A 162 -17.22 1.46 10.99
CA ALA A 162 -17.60 0.65 9.85
C ALA A 162 -16.43 0.57 8.88
N GLY A 163 -15.72 -0.56 8.89
CA GLY A 163 -14.54 -0.80 8.04
C GLY A 163 -14.86 -1.70 6.85
N VAL A 164 -14.30 -1.39 5.68
CA VAL A 164 -14.42 -2.19 4.46
C VAL A 164 -13.04 -2.36 3.83
N PRO A 165 -12.60 -3.61 3.56
CA PRO A 165 -11.31 -3.83 2.92
C PRO A 165 -11.34 -3.38 1.46
N ILE A 166 -10.27 -2.71 1.06
CA ILE A 166 -10.00 -2.32 -0.32
C ILE A 166 -9.11 -3.40 -0.92
N ARG A 167 -9.49 -3.90 -2.10
CA ARG A 167 -8.76 -4.96 -2.77
C ARG A 167 -8.08 -4.45 -4.03
N ASP A 168 -6.87 -4.91 -4.23
CA ASP A 168 -6.20 -4.71 -5.51
C ASP A 168 -6.98 -5.43 -6.61
N PRO A 169 -7.36 -4.74 -7.71
CA PRO A 169 -8.23 -5.30 -8.74
C PRO A 169 -7.57 -6.41 -9.56
N VAL A 170 -6.23 -6.49 -9.57
CA VAL A 170 -5.47 -7.49 -10.34
C VAL A 170 -5.18 -8.73 -9.50
N SER A 171 -4.60 -8.54 -8.32
CA SER A 171 -4.19 -9.64 -7.44
C SER A 171 -5.31 -10.13 -6.52
N GLY A 172 -6.38 -9.35 -6.31
CA GLY A 172 -7.45 -9.63 -5.35
C GLY A 172 -7.03 -9.49 -3.88
N LYS A 173 -5.78 -9.15 -3.60
CA LYS A 173 -5.27 -9.00 -2.24
C LYS A 173 -5.82 -7.74 -1.58
N THR A 174 -6.05 -7.79 -0.27
CA THR A 174 -6.38 -6.60 0.52
C THR A 174 -5.16 -5.68 0.59
N VAL A 175 -5.31 -4.44 0.10
CA VAL A 175 -4.25 -3.42 0.09
C VAL A 175 -4.45 -2.36 1.17
N GLY A 176 -5.62 -2.33 1.80
CA GLY A 176 -5.96 -1.43 2.89
C GLY A 176 -7.41 -1.55 3.31
N VAL A 177 -7.82 -0.65 4.18
CA VAL A 177 -9.21 -0.52 4.65
C VAL A 177 -9.62 0.93 4.60
N ILE A 178 -10.85 1.18 4.15
CA ILE A 178 -11.55 2.43 4.45
C ILE A 178 -12.48 2.19 5.62
N ASP A 179 -12.46 3.11 6.59
CA ASP A 179 -13.30 3.08 7.79
C ASP A 179 -14.01 4.41 8.00
N LEU A 180 -15.28 4.33 8.38
CA LEU A 180 -16.04 5.46 8.89
C LEU A 180 -16.19 5.31 10.40
N THR A 181 -15.74 6.29 11.15
CA THR A 181 -15.79 6.34 12.61
C THR A 181 -16.57 7.55 13.08
N CYS A 182 -17.50 7.35 14.01
CA CYS A 182 -18.27 8.40 14.66
C CYS A 182 -18.50 8.08 16.15
N TRP A 183 -19.11 9.03 16.86
CA TRP A 183 -19.61 8.73 18.19
C TRP A 183 -20.72 7.67 18.13
N ARG A 184 -20.77 6.78 19.10
CA ARG A 184 -21.82 5.74 19.21
C ARG A 184 -23.23 6.32 19.13
N ARG A 185 -23.47 7.51 19.70
CA ARG A 185 -24.77 8.19 19.69
C ARG A 185 -25.20 8.70 18.31
N ASP A 186 -24.23 8.94 17.43
CA ASP A 186 -24.43 9.50 16.09
C ASP A 186 -24.37 8.41 15.00
N ALA A 187 -24.24 7.15 15.41
CA ALA A 187 -24.15 6.03 14.48
C ALA A 187 -25.46 5.78 13.74
N ASP A 188 -25.37 5.65 12.43
CA ASP A 188 -26.48 5.35 11.53
C ASP A 188 -26.23 4.00 10.82
N PRO A 189 -27.23 3.11 10.69
CA PRO A 189 -27.11 1.87 9.93
C PRO A 189 -26.66 2.06 8.48
N LEU A 190 -26.85 3.25 7.89
CA LEU A 190 -26.41 3.58 6.54
C LEU A 190 -24.90 3.71 6.42
N MET A 191 -24.16 3.86 7.52
CA MET A 191 -22.70 3.99 7.50
C MET A 191 -22.03 2.82 6.76
N ILE A 192 -22.50 1.60 7.00
CA ILE A 192 -21.91 0.43 6.32
C ILE A 192 -22.14 0.46 4.81
N SER A 193 -23.32 0.92 4.37
CA SER A 193 -23.62 1.05 2.94
C SER A 193 -22.82 2.16 2.31
N LEU A 194 -22.63 3.27 3.01
CA LEU A 194 -21.83 4.40 2.55
C LEU A 194 -20.36 4.00 2.38
N VAL A 195 -19.76 3.35 3.39
CA VAL A 195 -18.36 2.92 3.30
C VAL A 195 -18.15 1.84 2.25
N GLN A 196 -19.12 0.93 2.05
CA GLN A 196 -19.06 -0.06 0.96
C GLN A 196 -19.09 0.61 -0.42
N SER A 197 -19.97 1.60 -0.62
CA SER A 197 -20.01 2.38 -1.86
C SER A 197 -18.68 3.10 -2.12
N THR A 198 -18.13 3.72 -1.08
CA THR A 198 -16.84 4.43 -1.16
C THR A 198 -15.68 3.47 -1.46
N ALA A 199 -15.64 2.29 -0.82
CA ALA A 199 -14.67 1.25 -1.13
C ALA A 199 -14.76 0.80 -2.60
N GLY A 200 -15.98 0.68 -3.14
CA GLY A 200 -16.21 0.39 -4.56
C GLY A 200 -15.63 1.45 -5.49
N GLN A 201 -15.80 2.73 -5.18
CA GLN A 201 -15.22 3.84 -5.92
C GLN A 201 -13.68 3.84 -5.87
N ILE A 202 -13.10 3.57 -4.69
CA ILE A 202 -11.64 3.45 -4.54
C ILE A 202 -11.10 2.26 -5.35
N ASN A 203 -11.79 1.11 -5.32
CA ASN A 203 -11.39 -0.06 -6.11
C ASN A 203 -11.42 0.24 -7.63
N GLN A 204 -12.43 0.98 -8.09
CA GLN A 204 -12.51 1.43 -9.49
C GLN A 204 -11.33 2.34 -9.83
N ALA A 205 -11.06 3.36 -9.00
CA ALA A 205 -9.94 4.29 -9.21
C ALA A 205 -8.58 3.57 -9.20
N LEU A 206 -8.39 2.57 -8.33
CA LEU A 206 -7.20 1.72 -8.32
C LEU A 206 -7.04 0.96 -9.65
N GLY A 207 -8.14 0.41 -10.19
CA GLY A 207 -8.13 -0.28 -11.48
C GLY A 207 -7.73 0.66 -12.62
N GLU A 208 -8.20 1.89 -12.63
CA GLU A 208 -7.84 2.89 -13.65
C GLU A 208 -6.35 3.28 -13.56
N VAL A 209 -5.82 3.46 -12.34
CA VAL A 209 -4.40 3.74 -12.11
C VAL A 209 -3.54 2.56 -12.56
N SER A 210 -3.88 1.33 -12.20
CA SER A 210 -3.16 0.12 -12.61
C SER A 210 -3.17 -0.06 -14.12
N ASN A 211 -4.33 0.03 -14.75
CA ASN A 211 -4.46 -0.08 -16.20
C ASN A 211 -3.64 0.99 -16.96
N SER A 212 -3.63 2.22 -16.49
CA SER A 212 -2.86 3.29 -17.12
C SER A 212 -1.34 3.05 -17.01
N ARG A 213 -0.87 2.47 -15.91
CA ARG A 213 0.54 2.10 -15.71
C ARG A 213 0.96 0.94 -16.60
N ASP A 214 0.15 -0.11 -16.64
CA ASP A 214 0.41 -1.27 -17.49
C ASP A 214 0.44 -0.89 -18.97
N LEU A 215 -0.46 -0.01 -19.41
CA LEU A 215 -0.46 0.53 -20.77
C LEU A 215 0.81 1.32 -21.07
N ARG A 216 1.28 2.17 -20.15
CA ARG A 216 2.54 2.91 -20.34
C ARG A 216 3.74 1.96 -20.36
N LEU A 217 3.78 0.98 -19.46
CA LEU A 217 4.82 -0.03 -19.46
C LEU A 217 4.84 -0.81 -20.78
N LEU A 218 3.68 -1.23 -21.28
CA LEU A 218 3.55 -1.91 -22.58
C LEU A 218 3.98 -1.02 -23.74
N GLN A 219 3.66 0.26 -23.73
CA GLN A 219 4.11 1.21 -24.75
C GLN A 219 5.63 1.36 -24.78
N GLU A 220 6.26 1.56 -23.60
CA GLU A 220 7.71 1.68 -23.50
C GLU A 220 8.41 0.36 -23.84
N TYR A 221 7.87 -0.78 -23.42
CA TYR A 221 8.37 -2.10 -23.82
C TYR A 221 8.31 -2.30 -25.34
N THR A 222 7.16 -2.01 -25.95
CA THR A 222 6.98 -2.14 -27.41
C THR A 222 7.95 -1.23 -28.17
N ARG A 223 8.15 0.00 -27.67
CA ARG A 223 9.12 0.95 -28.21
C ARG A 223 10.55 0.40 -28.11
N ALA A 224 10.91 -0.14 -26.95
CA ALA A 224 12.22 -0.73 -26.72
C ALA A 224 12.48 -1.91 -27.68
N CYS A 225 11.51 -2.81 -27.84
CA CYS A 225 11.60 -3.96 -28.75
C CYS A 225 11.78 -3.55 -30.24
N ARG A 226 11.17 -2.42 -30.65
CA ARG A 226 11.35 -1.91 -32.03
C ARG A 226 12.72 -1.32 -32.30
N HIS A 227 13.38 -0.78 -31.28
CA HIS A 227 14.66 -0.10 -31.41
C HIS A 227 15.88 -0.97 -31.10
N THR A 228 15.67 -2.18 -30.58
CA THR A 228 16.77 -3.06 -30.15
C THR A 228 16.51 -4.48 -30.60
N GLY A 229 17.41 -5.05 -31.41
CA GLY A 229 17.40 -6.47 -31.79
C GLY A 229 17.92 -7.39 -30.67
N GLY A 230 17.97 -6.95 -29.41
CA GLY A 230 18.50 -7.67 -28.27
C GLY A 230 17.46 -8.14 -27.26
N ILE A 231 17.91 -8.58 -26.11
CA ILE A 231 17.08 -9.00 -25.00
C ILE A 231 16.44 -7.81 -24.31
N VAL A 232 15.11 -7.81 -24.23
CA VAL A 232 14.32 -6.77 -23.59
C VAL A 232 13.35 -7.41 -22.60
N LEU A 233 13.38 -6.92 -21.37
CA LEU A 233 12.38 -7.25 -20.34
C LEU A 233 11.64 -5.97 -19.96
N ALA A 234 10.39 -6.12 -19.54
CA ALA A 234 9.67 -5.07 -18.83
C ALA A 234 9.08 -5.64 -17.54
N LEU A 235 9.25 -4.89 -16.47
CA LEU A 235 8.84 -5.26 -15.13
C LEU A 235 7.85 -4.24 -14.61
N GLY A 236 6.68 -4.70 -14.22
CA GLY A 236 5.66 -3.97 -13.49
C GLY A 236 5.37 -4.66 -12.17
N GLN A 237 4.44 -4.12 -11.40
CA GLN A 237 4.09 -4.66 -10.10
C GLN A 237 3.57 -6.10 -10.20
N ASP A 238 2.67 -6.36 -11.16
CA ASP A 238 2.01 -7.65 -11.37
C ASP A 238 2.25 -8.22 -12.79
N VAL A 239 3.03 -7.51 -13.61
CA VAL A 239 3.26 -7.87 -15.02
C VAL A 239 4.75 -7.97 -15.31
N VAL A 240 5.14 -9.09 -15.92
CA VAL A 240 6.49 -9.30 -16.45
C VAL A 240 6.37 -9.63 -17.94
N MET A 241 7.04 -8.85 -18.79
CA MET A 241 7.09 -9.07 -20.24
C MET A 241 8.52 -9.40 -20.67
N LEU A 242 8.64 -10.41 -21.54
CA LEU A 242 9.90 -10.86 -22.12
C LEU A 242 9.72 -10.95 -23.63
N ASN A 243 10.66 -10.37 -24.39
CA ASN A 243 10.65 -10.55 -25.84
C ASN A 243 11.16 -11.96 -26.25
N ASP A 244 10.98 -12.30 -27.52
CA ASP A 244 11.37 -13.62 -28.03
C ASP A 244 12.87 -13.86 -27.92
N HIS A 245 13.70 -12.81 -28.05
CA HIS A 245 15.14 -12.93 -27.82
C HIS A 245 15.46 -13.32 -26.37
N ALA A 246 14.76 -12.75 -25.39
CA ALA A 246 14.91 -13.13 -23.97
C ALA A 246 14.51 -14.60 -23.73
N ARG A 247 13.37 -15.02 -24.30
CA ARG A 247 12.87 -16.40 -24.14
C ARG A 247 13.76 -17.43 -24.78
N ASN A 248 14.36 -17.11 -25.93
CA ASN A 248 15.21 -18.04 -26.67
C ASN A 248 16.66 -18.07 -26.18
N ALA A 249 17.17 -16.95 -25.67
CA ALA A 249 18.59 -16.84 -25.27
C ALA A 249 18.85 -17.16 -23.80
N LEU A 250 17.81 -17.14 -22.94
CA LEU A 250 17.94 -17.31 -21.49
C LEU A 250 17.19 -18.54 -21.01
N SER A 251 17.86 -19.34 -20.18
CA SER A 251 17.19 -20.42 -19.46
C SER A 251 16.15 -19.85 -18.46
N PRO A 252 15.13 -20.61 -18.04
CA PRO A 252 14.17 -20.17 -17.02
C PRO A 252 14.83 -19.70 -15.71
N VAL A 253 15.95 -20.32 -15.33
CA VAL A 253 16.71 -19.96 -14.12
C VAL A 253 17.41 -18.60 -14.31
N ASP A 254 18.04 -18.39 -15.49
CA ASP A 254 18.66 -17.08 -15.81
C ASP A 254 17.62 -15.96 -15.88
N GLN A 255 16.43 -16.25 -16.45
CA GLN A 255 15.32 -15.28 -16.48
C GLN A 255 14.91 -14.86 -15.06
N ALA A 256 14.76 -15.82 -14.15
CA ALA A 256 14.40 -15.55 -12.75
C ALA A 256 15.44 -14.67 -12.04
N VAL A 257 16.72 -14.94 -12.25
CA VAL A 257 17.82 -14.14 -11.68
C VAL A 257 17.80 -12.72 -12.25
N LEU A 258 17.65 -12.57 -13.57
CA LEU A 258 17.58 -11.24 -14.21
C LEU A 258 16.35 -10.44 -13.73
N ILE A 259 15.19 -11.06 -13.59
CA ILE A 259 13.98 -10.41 -13.07
C ILE A 259 14.23 -9.92 -11.65
N SER A 260 14.78 -10.75 -10.77
CA SER A 260 15.09 -10.40 -9.39
C SER A 260 16.05 -9.21 -9.30
N GLN A 261 17.16 -9.27 -10.04
CA GLN A 261 18.19 -8.23 -10.05
C GLN A 261 17.68 -6.92 -10.68
N ALA A 262 16.86 -7.01 -11.71
CA ALA A 262 16.25 -5.85 -12.35
C ALA A 262 15.21 -5.18 -11.44
N THR A 263 14.40 -5.94 -10.70
CA THR A 263 13.46 -5.41 -9.70
C THR A 263 14.21 -4.64 -8.61
N GLU A 264 15.31 -5.21 -8.11
CA GLU A 264 16.16 -4.53 -7.11
C GLU A 264 16.79 -3.25 -7.67
N ALA A 265 17.29 -3.29 -8.90
CA ALA A 265 17.91 -2.13 -9.55
C ALA A 265 16.92 -0.99 -9.84
N LEU A 266 15.68 -1.34 -10.24
CA LEU A 266 14.63 -0.36 -10.50
C LEU A 266 14.07 0.26 -9.20
N GLY A 267 14.09 -0.48 -8.09
CA GLY A 267 13.66 0.01 -6.77
C GLY A 267 14.66 0.93 -6.06
N ARG A 268 15.87 1.11 -6.61
CA ARG A 268 16.87 2.05 -6.08
C ARG A 268 16.82 3.38 -6.84
N PRO A 269 17.13 4.53 -6.17
CA PRO A 269 17.29 5.80 -6.90
C PRO A 269 18.29 5.61 -8.04
N PRO A 270 18.06 6.25 -9.20
CA PRO A 270 18.78 5.97 -10.41
C PRO A 270 20.29 6.19 -10.23
N ALA A 271 21.02 5.12 -9.95
CA ALA A 271 22.42 5.07 -10.29
C ALA A 271 22.47 4.99 -11.82
N SER A 272 22.95 6.02 -12.47
CA SER A 272 23.24 6.04 -13.91
C SER A 272 24.39 5.05 -14.19
N GLY A 273 24.08 3.76 -14.28
CA GLY A 273 25.07 2.71 -14.51
C GLY A 273 24.44 1.40 -14.96
N ALA A 274 25.18 0.68 -15.80
CA ALA A 274 24.80 -0.68 -16.14
C ALA A 274 25.08 -1.60 -14.95
N VAL A 275 24.14 -2.49 -14.63
CA VAL A 275 24.32 -3.54 -13.62
C VAL A 275 24.83 -4.79 -14.32
N THR A 276 25.91 -5.37 -13.81
CA THR A 276 26.46 -6.65 -14.31
C THR A 276 26.02 -7.78 -13.39
N VAL A 277 25.54 -8.87 -13.97
CA VAL A 277 24.99 -10.01 -13.28
C VAL A 277 25.59 -11.29 -13.82
N ASP A 278 26.12 -12.15 -12.95
CA ASP A 278 26.54 -13.49 -13.31
C ASP A 278 25.34 -14.42 -13.32
N LEU A 279 25.07 -15.07 -14.47
CA LEU A 279 23.95 -15.96 -14.65
C LEU A 279 24.33 -17.39 -14.26
N PRO A 280 23.37 -18.19 -13.74
CA PRO A 280 23.58 -19.61 -13.43
C PRO A 280 24.09 -20.44 -14.61
N SER A 281 23.79 -20.05 -15.84
CA SER A 281 24.35 -20.66 -17.06
C SER A 281 25.85 -20.43 -17.26
N GLY A 282 26.50 -19.64 -16.40
CA GLY A 282 27.91 -19.24 -16.56
C GLY A 282 28.11 -18.06 -17.51
N THR A 283 27.05 -17.48 -18.04
CA THR A 283 27.11 -16.30 -18.90
C THR A 283 27.02 -15.03 -18.06
N VAL A 284 27.74 -13.98 -18.43
CA VAL A 284 27.65 -12.68 -17.78
C VAL A 284 26.65 -11.80 -18.54
N ALA A 285 25.70 -11.21 -17.83
CA ALA A 285 24.71 -10.28 -18.39
C ALA A 285 24.98 -8.85 -17.91
N ARG A 286 24.87 -7.91 -18.82
CA ARG A 286 24.90 -6.47 -18.51
C ARG A 286 23.51 -5.88 -18.72
N MET A 287 22.90 -5.38 -17.65
CA MET A 287 21.56 -4.81 -17.66
C MET A 287 21.60 -3.29 -17.66
N PHE A 288 20.71 -2.69 -18.44
CA PHE A 288 20.47 -1.25 -18.48
C PHE A 288 19.01 -1.01 -18.11
N CYS A 289 18.75 -0.64 -16.85
CA CYS A 289 17.43 -0.41 -16.32
C CYS A 289 16.97 1.03 -16.57
N ARG A 290 15.77 1.19 -17.14
CA ARG A 290 15.12 2.47 -17.37
C ARG A 290 13.76 2.49 -16.71
N PRO A 291 13.56 3.26 -15.64
CA PRO A 291 12.25 3.43 -15.03
C PRO A 291 11.26 4.07 -16.02
N VAL A 292 10.00 3.61 -16.00
CA VAL A 292 8.93 4.20 -16.81
C VAL A 292 8.39 5.46 -16.14
N GLU A 293 8.31 5.46 -14.80
CA GLU A 293 7.95 6.64 -14.01
C GLU A 293 8.98 6.88 -12.90
N GLN A 294 9.15 8.15 -12.51
CA GLN A 294 9.94 8.50 -11.31
C GLN A 294 9.05 8.27 -10.09
N GLY A 295 9.09 7.07 -9.51
CA GLY A 295 8.34 6.69 -8.33
C GLY A 295 9.06 5.57 -7.56
N ARG A 296 8.55 5.25 -6.36
CA ARG A 296 9.10 4.18 -5.50
C ARG A 296 8.84 2.76 -6.00
N LEU A 297 7.98 2.58 -7.01
CA LEU A 297 7.64 1.26 -7.54
C LEU A 297 8.61 0.88 -8.66
N PRO A 298 9.06 -0.37 -8.71
CA PRO A 298 10.13 -0.82 -9.61
C PRO A 298 9.63 -1.10 -11.03
N ASP A 299 8.82 -0.19 -11.61
CA ASP A 299 8.33 -0.35 -12.97
C ASP A 299 9.33 0.18 -13.98
N GLY A 300 9.71 -0.64 -14.94
CA GLY A 300 10.68 -0.21 -15.94
C GLY A 300 10.95 -1.19 -17.06
N VAL A 301 11.68 -0.71 -18.04
CA VAL A 301 12.19 -1.50 -19.16
C VAL A 301 13.68 -1.75 -18.98
N VAL A 302 14.10 -2.97 -19.19
CA VAL A 302 15.47 -3.46 -19.00
C VAL A 302 15.99 -4.00 -20.32
N HIS A 303 17.09 -3.41 -20.80
CA HIS A 303 17.86 -3.95 -21.91
C HIS A 303 18.99 -4.81 -21.38
N VAL A 304 19.12 -6.04 -21.87
CA VAL A 304 20.14 -6.99 -21.43
C VAL A 304 21.08 -7.30 -22.60
N LYS A 305 22.37 -7.18 -22.35
CA LYS A 305 23.43 -7.62 -23.25
C LYS A 305 24.17 -8.79 -22.60
N LEU A 306 24.16 -9.95 -23.24
CA LEU A 306 24.99 -11.08 -22.82
C LEU A 306 26.43 -10.81 -23.22
N ILE A 307 27.35 -11.00 -22.30
CA ILE A 307 28.79 -10.90 -22.51
C ILE A 307 29.33 -12.31 -22.58
N SER A 308 29.75 -12.74 -23.77
CA SER A 308 30.46 -14.00 -23.93
C SER A 308 31.89 -13.87 -23.39
N ALA A 309 32.41 -14.93 -22.78
CA ALA A 309 33.82 -14.99 -22.35
C ALA A 309 34.82 -14.82 -23.52
N ALA A 310 34.31 -14.83 -24.76
CA ALA A 310 35.10 -14.56 -25.98
C ALA A 310 35.11 -13.09 -26.45
N ASP A 311 34.31 -12.21 -25.82
CA ASP A 311 34.44 -10.77 -26.04
C ASP A 311 35.60 -10.27 -25.15
N PRO A 312 36.80 -9.99 -25.71
CA PRO A 312 37.82 -9.34 -24.92
C PRO A 312 37.23 -8.03 -24.44
N MET A 313 37.37 -7.76 -23.16
CA MET A 313 36.99 -6.49 -22.54
C MET A 313 37.18 -5.36 -23.57
N ALA A 314 36.08 -4.79 -24.04
CA ALA A 314 36.16 -3.47 -24.62
C ALA A 314 36.74 -2.61 -23.51
N GLU A 315 38.03 -2.37 -23.57
CA GLU A 315 38.73 -1.43 -22.72
C GLU A 315 37.83 -0.21 -22.58
N VAL A 316 37.46 0.06 -21.34
CA VAL A 316 36.99 1.42 -21.01
C VAL A 316 38.08 2.28 -21.58
N PRO A 317 37.81 3.10 -22.64
CA PRO A 317 38.86 3.95 -23.19
C PRO A 317 39.36 4.77 -22.02
N ALA A 318 40.62 4.52 -21.62
CA ALA A 318 41.29 5.32 -20.60
C ALA A 318 40.96 6.78 -20.89
N PRO A 319 40.67 7.62 -19.90
CA PRO A 319 40.37 9.02 -20.12
C PRO A 319 41.49 9.55 -20.98
N ARG A 320 41.19 9.80 -22.29
CA ARG A 320 42.17 10.31 -23.21
C ARG A 320 42.71 11.58 -22.61
N ALA A 321 44.03 11.64 -22.44
CA ALA A 321 44.72 12.80 -21.93
C ALA A 321 44.14 14.08 -22.58
N PRO A 322 43.91 15.12 -21.81
CA PRO A 322 43.33 16.36 -22.33
C PRO A 322 44.18 16.82 -23.51
N MET A 323 43.55 16.98 -24.68
CA MET A 323 44.24 17.61 -25.82
C MET A 323 44.53 19.06 -25.41
N SER A 324 45.78 19.34 -25.16
CA SER A 324 46.26 20.70 -24.87
C SER A 324 46.86 21.29 -26.14
N LEU A 325 46.27 22.37 -26.62
CA LEU A 325 46.97 23.26 -27.55
C LEU A 325 47.78 24.25 -26.71
N PRO A 326 49.03 24.57 -27.09
CA PRO A 326 49.85 25.52 -26.32
C PRO A 326 49.11 26.85 -26.10
N GLY A 327 48.87 27.18 -24.83
CA GLY A 327 48.20 28.42 -24.44
C GLY A 327 46.68 28.36 -24.31
N LEU A 328 46.01 27.19 -24.52
CA LEU A 328 44.56 27.06 -24.42
C LEU A 328 44.17 25.81 -23.59
N VAL A 329 43.28 25.97 -22.64
CA VAL A 329 42.78 24.88 -21.79
C VAL A 329 41.25 24.77 -21.92
N GLY A 330 40.74 23.58 -22.28
CA GLY A 330 39.31 23.30 -22.36
C GLY A 330 38.99 21.80 -22.29
N HIS A 331 37.84 21.44 -21.69
CA HIS A 331 37.45 20.05 -21.45
C HIS A 331 36.08 19.66 -22.04
N GLY A 332 35.31 20.61 -22.58
CA GLY A 332 33.95 20.39 -23.07
C GLY A 332 33.86 19.66 -24.42
N ALA A 333 32.67 19.10 -24.75
CA ALA A 333 32.43 18.47 -26.05
C ALA A 333 32.55 19.44 -27.23
N ALA A 334 32.22 20.73 -27.04
CA ALA A 334 32.39 21.80 -28.02
C ALA A 334 33.88 22.06 -28.28
N TRP A 335 34.73 22.09 -27.25
CA TRP A 335 36.16 22.23 -27.32
C TRP A 335 36.80 21.11 -28.15
N ARG A 336 36.43 19.87 -27.90
CA ARG A 336 36.92 18.72 -28.66
C ARG A 336 36.52 18.74 -30.13
N ARG A 337 35.40 19.33 -30.50
CA ARG A 337 35.01 19.52 -31.91
C ARG A 337 35.85 20.60 -32.57
N ALA A 338 36.09 21.72 -31.88
CA ALA A 338 36.91 22.82 -32.40
C ALA A 338 38.38 22.44 -32.61
N CYS A 339 38.95 21.53 -31.79
CA CYS A 339 40.33 21.06 -31.95
C CYS A 339 40.50 19.99 -33.04
N ARG A 340 39.43 19.53 -33.69
CA ARG A 340 39.45 18.54 -34.79
C ARG A 340 39.21 19.17 -36.18
N ALA A 341 38.80 20.42 -36.22
CA ALA A 341 38.67 21.23 -37.43
C ALA A 341 40.00 21.96 -37.72
#